data_2a7d43ffb57ece3afc24c9d73a621874
#
_entry.id   2a7d43ffb57ece3afc24c9d73a621874
#
_cell.length_a   1.000
_cell.length_b   1.000
_cell.length_c   1.000
_cell.angle_alpha   90.00
_cell.angle_beta   90.00
_cell.angle_gamma   90.00
#
_symmetry.space_group_name_H-M   'P 1'
#
loop_
_entity.id
_entity.type
_entity.pdbx_description
1 polymer ?
#
loop_
_entity_poly.entity_id
_entity_poly.type
_entity_poly.pdbx_seq_one_letter_code
_entity_poly.pdbx_strand_id
1 'polypeptide(L)'
;MKSLIKSLLFVIILMPISSFSDNVAEGKKLTFDRKKGNCLACHMIEDGELAGNNGPPLLAMKPRFPERDMLFQQIWDPTEKDPYSFMPPFGKHGALTRNEINKIIDYLYTL
;
A
#
# COMPACT_ATOMS: atom_id res chain seq x y z
N MET A 1 60.66 -19.60 -0.42
CA MET A 1 59.36 -19.62 0.26
C MET A 1 58.49 -18.54 -0.38
N LYS A 2 57.53 -18.98 -1.18
CA LYS A 2 56.59 -18.05 -1.84
C LYS A 2 55.36 -17.92 -0.96
N SER A 3 55.19 -16.74 -0.35
CA SER A 3 53.97 -16.39 0.40
C SER A 3 52.83 -16.12 -0.58
N LEU A 4 51.84 -17.02 -0.59
CA LEU A 4 50.59 -16.82 -1.32
C LEU A 4 49.64 -16.00 -0.46
N ILE A 5 49.61 -14.68 -0.71
CA ILE A 5 48.61 -13.79 -0.17
C ILE A 5 47.31 -14.05 -0.96
N LYS A 6 46.41 -14.86 -0.37
CA LYS A 6 45.08 -15.00 -0.91
C LYS A 6 44.31 -13.71 -0.60
N SER A 7 44.20 -12.84 -1.61
CA SER A 7 43.33 -11.67 -1.59
C SER A 7 41.87 -12.15 -1.58
N LEU A 8 41.26 -12.11 -0.41
CA LEU A 8 39.82 -12.39 -0.26
C LEU A 8 39.06 -11.16 -0.75
N LEU A 9 38.60 -11.18 -1.99
CA LEU A 9 37.69 -10.18 -2.51
C LEU A 9 36.36 -10.28 -1.76
N PHE A 10 36.14 -9.38 -0.83
CA PHE A 10 34.85 -9.22 -0.16
C PHE A 10 33.91 -8.46 -1.12
N VAL A 11 33.09 -9.17 -1.85
CA VAL A 11 32.06 -8.59 -2.71
C VAL A 11 30.94 -8.11 -1.79
N ILE A 12 30.93 -6.82 -1.48
CA ILE A 12 29.81 -6.17 -0.79
C ILE A 12 28.68 -6.05 -1.82
N ILE A 13 27.70 -6.94 -1.73
CA ILE A 13 26.46 -6.81 -2.49
C ILE A 13 25.65 -5.70 -1.84
N LEU A 14 25.72 -4.48 -2.40
CA LEU A 14 24.80 -3.39 -2.07
C LEU A 14 23.42 -3.79 -2.58
N MET A 15 22.56 -4.34 -1.70
CA MET A 15 21.14 -4.48 -2.02
C MET A 15 20.49 -3.09 -2.04
N PRO A 16 19.73 -2.76 -3.10
CA PRO A 16 19.04 -1.48 -3.15
C PRO A 16 17.92 -1.44 -2.08
N ILE A 17 18.09 -0.55 -1.11
CA ILE A 17 17.09 -0.27 -0.05
C ILE A 17 15.89 0.53 -0.61
N SER A 18 15.94 0.85 -1.92
CA SER A 18 14.99 1.78 -2.58
C SER A 18 13.58 1.24 -2.74
N SER A 19 13.31 -0.07 -2.64
CA SER A 19 12.03 -0.62 -3.08
C SER A 19 10.85 -0.28 -2.17
N PHE A 20 11.06 -0.05 -0.86
CA PHE A 20 9.97 0.30 0.05
C PHE A 20 9.48 1.74 -0.13
N SER A 21 10.38 2.73 -0.22
CA SER A 21 9.99 4.12 -0.46
C SER A 21 9.35 4.31 -1.83
N ASP A 22 9.79 3.56 -2.85
CA ASP A 22 9.17 3.56 -4.17
C ASP A 22 7.75 2.99 -4.13
N ASN A 23 7.51 1.92 -3.38
CA ASN A 23 6.19 1.33 -3.20
C ASN A 23 5.23 2.29 -2.47
N VAL A 24 5.70 3.00 -1.46
CA VAL A 24 4.91 4.03 -0.75
C VAL A 24 4.51 5.16 -1.71
N ALA A 25 5.43 5.67 -2.52
CA ALA A 25 5.16 6.72 -3.49
C ALA A 25 4.16 6.27 -4.57
N GLU A 26 4.32 5.07 -5.10
CA GLU A 26 3.37 4.48 -6.05
C GLU A 26 2.01 4.21 -5.40
N GLY A 27 2.00 3.71 -4.18
CA GLY A 27 0.78 3.48 -3.40
C GLY A 27 -0.01 4.77 -3.17
N LYS A 28 0.69 5.86 -2.83
CA LYS A 28 0.08 7.19 -2.73
C LYS A 28 -0.57 7.61 -4.06
N LYS A 29 0.15 7.47 -5.16
CA LYS A 29 -0.35 7.78 -6.49
C LYS A 29 -1.61 6.99 -6.84
N LEU A 30 -1.60 5.68 -6.61
CA LEU A 30 -2.75 4.81 -6.83
C LEU A 30 -3.96 5.17 -5.95
N THR A 31 -3.71 5.57 -4.71
CA THR A 31 -4.75 5.98 -3.75
C THR A 31 -5.52 7.21 -4.24
N PHE A 32 -4.82 8.19 -4.82
CA PHE A 32 -5.43 9.43 -5.32
C PHE A 32 -5.85 9.39 -6.79
N ASP A 33 -5.39 8.40 -7.57
CA ASP A 33 -5.77 8.27 -8.97
C ASP A 33 -7.26 7.95 -9.13
N ARG A 34 -8.00 8.84 -9.78
CA ARG A 34 -9.43 8.70 -10.01
C ARG A 34 -9.81 7.47 -10.86
N LYS A 35 -8.87 6.96 -11.63
CA LYS A 35 -9.05 5.75 -12.47
C LYS A 35 -8.64 4.47 -11.75
N LYS A 36 -8.09 4.58 -10.55
CA LYS A 36 -7.59 3.46 -9.75
C LYS A 36 -8.33 3.38 -8.41
N GLY A 37 -7.70 3.70 -7.31
CA GLY A 37 -8.32 3.63 -6.00
C GLY A 37 -9.39 4.68 -5.79
N ASN A 38 -9.10 5.92 -6.18
CA ASN A 38 -10.00 7.06 -5.96
C ASN A 38 -10.52 7.15 -4.52
N CYS A 39 -9.66 6.84 -3.57
CA CYS A 39 -10.02 6.69 -2.15
C CYS A 39 -10.54 8.01 -1.56
N LEU A 40 -10.02 9.14 -2.06
CA LEU A 40 -10.42 10.48 -1.62
C LEU A 40 -11.90 10.79 -1.89
N ALA A 41 -12.52 10.12 -2.86
CA ALA A 41 -13.94 10.31 -3.16
C ALA A 41 -14.84 9.98 -1.95
N CYS A 42 -14.40 9.10 -1.05
CA CYS A 42 -15.16 8.65 0.11
C CYS A 42 -14.44 8.85 1.44
N HIS A 43 -13.11 8.92 1.44
CA HIS A 43 -12.29 8.98 2.65
C HIS A 43 -11.50 10.29 2.75
N MET A 44 -11.53 10.91 3.92
CA MET A 44 -10.59 11.98 4.23
C MET A 44 -9.18 11.39 4.37
N ILE A 45 -8.22 12.01 3.69
CA ILE A 45 -6.80 11.69 3.72
C ILE A 45 -6.04 13.00 3.90
N GLU A 46 -5.06 13.03 4.80
CA GLU A 46 -4.34 14.25 5.19
C GLU A 46 -3.77 15.03 3.99
N ASP A 47 -3.21 14.30 3.02
CA ASP A 47 -2.61 14.90 1.82
C ASP A 47 -3.62 15.26 0.72
N GLY A 48 -4.92 15.02 0.95
CA GLY A 48 -5.96 15.23 -0.05
C GLY A 48 -6.82 16.45 0.21
N GLU A 49 -7.39 17.01 -0.84
CA GLU A 49 -8.32 18.14 -0.79
C GLU A 49 -9.71 17.72 -1.26
N LEU A 50 -10.74 18.31 -0.66
CA LEU A 50 -12.15 18.08 -1.02
C LEU A 50 -12.56 16.60 -0.93
N ALA A 51 -12.19 15.95 0.17
CA ALA A 51 -12.52 14.56 0.44
C ALA A 51 -14.02 14.35 0.61
N GLY A 52 -14.52 13.18 0.16
CA GLY A 52 -15.83 12.69 0.53
C GLY A 52 -15.88 12.20 1.97
N ASN A 53 -17.08 11.88 2.45
CA ASN A 53 -17.33 11.47 3.84
C ASN A 53 -18.14 10.17 3.96
N ASN A 54 -18.33 9.43 2.88
CA ASN A 54 -19.04 8.13 2.92
C ASN A 54 -18.23 7.04 3.64
N GLY A 55 -16.91 7.19 3.69
CA GLY A 55 -16.02 6.30 4.43
C GLY A 55 -15.36 7.02 5.61
N PRO A 56 -14.83 6.28 6.58
CA PRO A 56 -14.11 6.88 7.71
C PRO A 56 -12.79 7.52 7.24
N PRO A 57 -12.28 8.52 7.97
CA PRO A 57 -10.95 9.08 7.69
C PRO A 57 -9.87 8.00 7.70
N LEU A 58 -8.94 8.10 6.74
CA LEU A 58 -7.77 7.21 6.68
C LEU A 58 -6.63 7.81 7.49
N LEU A 59 -6.62 7.50 8.77
CA LEU A 59 -5.61 7.92 9.74
C LEU A 59 -5.38 6.81 10.75
N ALA A 60 -4.21 6.79 11.37
CA ALA A 60 -3.80 5.76 12.33
C ALA A 60 -4.05 4.34 11.79
N MET A 61 -3.73 4.11 10.53
CA MET A 61 -4.10 2.88 9.83
C MET A 61 -3.40 1.65 10.41
N LYS A 62 -2.12 1.77 10.78
CA LYS A 62 -1.36 0.65 11.34
C LYS A 62 -1.93 0.14 12.68
N PRO A 63 -2.25 1.00 13.67
CA PRO A 63 -2.92 0.56 14.89
C PRO A 63 -4.33 0.01 14.67
N ARG A 64 -5.07 0.55 13.69
CA ARG A 64 -6.43 0.10 13.38
C ARG A 64 -6.45 -1.24 12.64
N PHE A 65 -5.46 -1.49 11.82
CA PHE A 65 -5.29 -2.71 11.05
C PHE A 65 -3.89 -3.29 11.27
N PRO A 66 -3.60 -3.81 12.47
CA PRO A 66 -2.28 -4.36 12.79
C PRO A 66 -1.91 -5.54 11.89
N GLU A 67 -2.92 -6.34 11.50
CA GLU A 67 -2.76 -7.43 10.55
C GLU A 67 -2.97 -6.93 9.11
N ARG A 68 -1.91 -6.95 8.32
CA ARG A 68 -1.92 -6.47 6.92
C ARG A 68 -3.03 -7.12 6.09
N ASP A 69 -3.26 -8.41 6.28
CA ASP A 69 -4.29 -9.15 5.56
C ASP A 69 -5.71 -8.63 5.82
N MET A 70 -5.98 -8.12 7.00
CA MET A 70 -7.29 -7.51 7.30
C MET A 70 -7.55 -6.28 6.44
N LEU A 71 -6.55 -5.41 6.29
CA LEU A 71 -6.66 -4.24 5.43
C LEU A 71 -6.69 -4.64 3.95
N PHE A 72 -5.91 -5.63 3.57
CA PHE A 72 -5.94 -6.17 2.22
C PHE A 72 -7.35 -6.68 1.85
N GLN A 73 -7.97 -7.50 2.69
CA GLN A 73 -9.31 -8.03 2.45
C GLN A 73 -10.38 -6.92 2.44
N GLN A 74 -10.23 -5.90 3.27
CA GLN A 74 -11.13 -4.75 3.27
C GLN A 74 -11.12 -4.00 1.94
N ILE A 75 -9.98 -3.91 1.28
CA ILE A 75 -9.84 -3.26 -0.05
C ILE A 75 -10.22 -4.25 -1.16
N TRP A 76 -9.84 -5.51 -1.01
CA TRP A 76 -10.10 -6.55 -2.01
C TRP A 76 -11.59 -6.77 -2.23
N ASP A 77 -12.31 -7.05 -1.15
CA ASP A 77 -13.76 -7.26 -1.19
C ASP A 77 -14.41 -6.93 0.17
N PRO A 78 -14.80 -5.67 0.39
CA PRO A 78 -15.49 -5.28 1.61
C PRO A 78 -16.85 -5.91 1.76
N THR A 79 -17.47 -6.42 0.68
CA THR A 79 -18.78 -7.03 0.71
C THR A 79 -18.83 -8.38 1.40
N GLU A 80 -17.68 -9.02 1.64
CA GLU A 80 -17.62 -10.24 2.46
C GLU A 80 -18.00 -9.99 3.91
N LYS A 81 -17.64 -8.81 4.46
CA LYS A 81 -17.99 -8.41 5.83
C LYS A 81 -19.32 -7.69 5.90
N ASP A 82 -19.58 -6.83 4.94
CA ASP A 82 -20.81 -6.05 4.83
C ASP A 82 -21.36 -6.13 3.40
N PRO A 83 -22.36 -6.99 3.17
CA PRO A 83 -22.98 -7.14 1.84
C PRO A 83 -23.57 -5.85 1.27
N TYR A 84 -23.83 -4.85 2.11
CA TYR A 84 -24.36 -3.55 1.72
C TYR A 84 -23.31 -2.45 1.69
N SER A 85 -22.04 -2.82 1.69
CA SER A 85 -20.93 -1.86 1.65
C SER A 85 -21.01 -0.95 0.42
N PHE A 86 -20.89 0.36 0.65
CA PHE A 86 -20.70 1.34 -0.43
C PHE A 86 -19.28 1.32 -1.00
N MET A 87 -18.30 0.82 -0.24
CA MET A 87 -16.94 0.66 -0.72
C MET A 87 -16.90 -0.40 -1.82
N PRO A 88 -16.39 -0.07 -3.00
CA PRO A 88 -16.31 -1.04 -4.09
C PRO A 88 -15.34 -2.20 -3.78
N PRO A 89 -15.60 -3.41 -4.27
CA PRO A 89 -14.66 -4.53 -4.18
C PRO A 89 -13.55 -4.40 -5.23
N PHE A 90 -12.57 -3.55 -4.97
CA PHE A 90 -11.54 -3.16 -5.92
C PHE A 90 -10.75 -4.34 -6.50
N GLY A 91 -10.40 -5.30 -5.66
CA GLY A 91 -9.67 -6.48 -6.10
C GLY A 91 -10.55 -7.47 -6.84
N LYS A 92 -11.70 -7.82 -6.26
CA LYS A 92 -12.63 -8.80 -6.82
C LYS A 92 -13.14 -8.37 -8.20
N HIS A 93 -13.42 -7.09 -8.39
CA HIS A 93 -13.87 -6.55 -9.68
C HIS A 93 -12.73 -6.16 -10.63
N GLY A 94 -11.46 -6.37 -10.25
CA GLY A 94 -10.32 -6.12 -11.10
C GLY A 94 -9.96 -4.65 -11.31
N ALA A 95 -10.50 -3.73 -10.51
CA ALA A 95 -10.13 -2.31 -10.56
C ALA A 95 -8.69 -2.08 -10.08
N LEU A 96 -8.24 -2.87 -9.12
CA LEU A 96 -6.88 -2.88 -8.59
C LEU A 96 -6.33 -4.31 -8.60
N THR A 97 -5.07 -4.46 -8.97
CA THR A 97 -4.35 -5.73 -8.85
C THR A 97 -3.92 -5.97 -7.39
N ARG A 98 -3.56 -7.21 -7.06
CA ARG A 98 -2.98 -7.53 -5.74
C ARG A 98 -1.75 -6.70 -5.42
N ASN A 99 -0.87 -6.51 -6.41
CA ASN A 99 0.33 -5.70 -6.25
C ASN A 99 0.01 -4.23 -6.00
N GLU A 100 -0.95 -3.67 -6.73
CA GLU A 100 -1.42 -2.29 -6.53
C GLU A 100 -2.02 -2.09 -5.14
N ILE A 101 -2.85 -3.03 -4.66
CA ILE A 101 -3.41 -2.98 -3.31
C ILE A 101 -2.30 -3.03 -2.25
N ASN A 102 -1.29 -3.87 -2.43
CA ASN A 102 -0.16 -3.94 -1.49
C ASN A 102 0.62 -2.62 -1.43
N LYS A 103 0.83 -1.95 -2.56
CA LYS A 103 1.47 -0.63 -2.60
C LYS A 103 0.60 0.43 -1.91
N ILE A 104 -0.72 0.40 -2.13
CA ILE A 104 -1.66 1.27 -1.43
C ILE A 104 -1.55 1.06 0.08
N ILE A 105 -1.51 -0.17 0.56
CA ILE A 105 -1.37 -0.47 1.99
C ILE A 105 -0.04 0.08 2.54
N ASP A 106 1.07 -0.05 1.80
CA ASP A 106 2.34 0.52 2.21
C ASP A 106 2.23 2.04 2.44
N TYR A 107 1.52 2.74 1.57
CA TYR A 107 1.23 4.16 1.76
C TYR A 107 0.29 4.42 2.94
N LEU A 108 -0.84 3.70 3.02
CA LEU A 108 -1.81 3.89 4.10
C LEU A 108 -1.21 3.68 5.48
N TYR A 109 -0.23 2.81 5.61
CA TYR A 109 0.46 2.57 6.88
C TYR A 109 1.39 3.70 7.30
N THR A 110 1.60 4.69 6.46
CA THR A 110 2.31 5.94 6.82
C THR A 110 1.39 7.01 7.40
N LEU A 111 0.09 6.81 7.34
CA LEU A 111 -0.94 7.76 7.79
C LEU A 111 -1.29 7.61 9.27
#